data_d930549b6e785789a8c6c13bdb5fdbf7
#
_entry.id   d930549b6e785789a8c6c13bdb5fdbf7
#
_cell.length_a   1.000
_cell.length_b   1.000
_cell.length_c   1.000
_cell.angle_alpha   90.00
_cell.angle_beta   90.00
_cell.angle_gamma   90.00
#
_symmetry.space_group_name_H-M   'P 1'
#
loop_
_entity.id
_entity.type
_entity.pdbx_description
1 polymer ?
#
loop_
_entity_poly.entity_id
_entity_poly.type
_entity_poly.pdbx_seq_one_letter_code
_entity_poly.pdbx_strand_id
1 'polypeptide(L)'
;MKQLRYFFLMVMTCTFTYMQAQNKIPAQTQRYIPIAIDLGLPSGTLWADRNMRENEASTNFGQFYSWGSVVADDEALAYEEYNQRMMTSWRGYKHGSGAKALTKYCTDSTFGKKDGKTQLDPEDDAAAVYAKTHQVAIWDAQWHIPTEKEFAELIEKCKWTWKKNGYQVTGPNGKSIFLPTAGFAGSDVKDVGYYWTSTLCTDFPCYAYAVMFGDGFIGWNNGTRYKGYSIRPVKSKK
;
A
#
# COMPACT_ATOMS: atom_id res chain seq x y z
N MET A 1 -10.45 62.97 1.98
CA MET A 1 -11.45 61.90 2.30
C MET A 1 -11.63 60.84 1.20
N LYS A 2 -11.54 61.17 -0.08
CA LYS A 2 -11.65 60.15 -1.17
C LYS A 2 -10.44 59.18 -1.25
N GLN A 3 -9.25 59.63 -0.98
CA GLN A 3 -8.04 58.82 -1.01
C GLN A 3 -8.01 57.71 0.10
N LEU A 4 -8.58 58.00 1.27
CA LEU A 4 -8.63 57.06 2.39
C LEU A 4 -9.63 55.87 2.14
N ARG A 5 -10.68 56.08 1.35
CA ARG A 5 -11.66 55.05 1.00
C ARG A 5 -11.06 54.01 0.02
N TYR A 6 -10.21 54.42 -0.90
CA TYR A 6 -9.55 53.50 -1.84
C TYR A 6 -8.52 52.62 -1.15
N PHE A 7 -7.81 53.15 -0.16
CA PHE A 7 -6.85 52.38 0.61
C PHE A 7 -7.50 51.28 1.45
N PHE A 8 -8.65 51.58 2.07
CA PHE A 8 -9.41 50.57 2.83
C PHE A 8 -10.04 49.50 1.93
N LEU A 9 -10.52 49.84 0.73
CA LEU A 9 -11.04 48.85 -0.21
C LEU A 9 -9.92 47.92 -0.73
N MET A 10 -8.73 48.45 -0.98
CA MET A 10 -7.62 47.65 -1.51
C MET A 10 -7.03 46.72 -0.46
N VAL A 11 -7.01 47.12 0.81
CA VAL A 11 -6.58 46.26 1.91
C VAL A 11 -7.62 45.17 2.18
N MET A 12 -8.89 45.45 2.05
CA MET A 12 -9.96 44.47 2.28
C MET A 12 -10.04 43.44 1.16
N THR A 13 -9.76 43.79 -0.09
CA THR A 13 -9.69 42.86 -1.21
C THR A 13 -8.45 41.99 -1.15
N CYS A 14 -7.28 42.52 -0.73
CA CYS A 14 -6.05 41.72 -0.53
C CYS A 14 -6.19 40.72 0.63
N THR A 15 -6.86 41.07 1.73
CA THR A 15 -7.07 40.15 2.84
C THR A 15 -8.07 39.05 2.48
N PHE A 16 -9.09 39.35 1.66
CA PHE A 16 -10.08 38.37 1.23
C PHE A 16 -9.47 37.36 0.23
N THR A 17 -8.62 37.79 -0.69
CA THR A 17 -7.86 36.93 -1.60
C THR A 17 -6.82 36.12 -0.86
N TYR A 18 -6.16 36.64 0.17
CA TYR A 18 -5.21 35.92 1.00
C TYR A 18 -5.90 34.85 1.86
N MET A 19 -7.09 35.12 2.42
CA MET A 19 -7.90 34.13 3.15
C MET A 19 -8.47 33.04 2.24
N GLN A 20 -8.83 33.34 0.98
CA GLN A 20 -9.26 32.32 0.03
C GLN A 20 -8.11 31.43 -0.48
N ALA A 21 -6.88 31.96 -0.52
CA ALA A 21 -5.69 31.19 -0.88
C ALA A 21 -5.28 30.18 0.22
N GLN A 22 -5.54 30.49 1.49
CA GLN A 22 -5.26 29.58 2.60
C GLN A 22 -6.27 28.42 2.74
N ASN A 23 -7.46 28.52 2.16
CA ASN A 23 -8.50 27.48 2.26
C ASN A 23 -8.46 26.45 1.10
N LYS A 24 -7.54 26.57 0.14
CA LYS A 24 -7.24 25.50 -0.80
C LYS A 24 -6.07 24.68 -0.28
N ILE A 25 -6.32 23.86 0.74
CA ILE A 25 -5.46 22.70 1.01
C ILE A 25 -5.48 21.88 -0.28
N PRO A 26 -4.32 21.64 -0.93
CA PRO A 26 -4.29 20.80 -2.14
C PRO A 26 -4.94 19.46 -1.81
N ALA A 27 -5.73 18.92 -2.71
CA ALA A 27 -6.40 17.61 -2.55
C ALA A 27 -5.41 16.44 -2.27
N GLN A 28 -4.11 16.68 -2.36
CA GLN A 28 -3.04 15.74 -2.06
C GLN A 28 -2.73 15.54 -0.57
N THR A 29 -3.35 16.29 0.34
CA THR A 29 -3.11 16.18 1.80
C THR A 29 -4.21 15.47 2.56
N GLN A 30 -5.14 14.81 1.90
CA GLN A 30 -6.10 13.97 2.62
C GLN A 30 -5.34 12.75 3.15
N ARG A 31 -5.09 12.77 4.48
CA ARG A 31 -4.35 11.71 5.17
C ARG A 31 -5.09 10.38 4.98
N TYR A 32 -4.38 9.38 4.50
CA TYR A 32 -4.86 8.01 4.50
C TYR A 32 -5.02 7.54 5.95
N ILE A 33 -6.25 7.25 6.36
CA ILE A 33 -6.57 6.72 7.70
C ILE A 33 -7.50 5.52 7.47
N PRO A 34 -6.98 4.29 7.42
CA PRO A 34 -7.82 3.12 7.28
C PRO A 34 -8.59 2.82 8.56
N ILE A 35 -9.79 2.31 8.38
CA ILE A 35 -10.61 1.77 9.46
C ILE A 35 -10.26 0.29 9.62
N ALA A 36 -10.03 -0.15 10.86
CA ALA A 36 -9.80 -1.55 11.18
C ALA A 36 -11.12 -2.30 11.24
N ILE A 37 -11.31 -3.27 10.37
CA ILE A 37 -12.50 -4.13 10.30
C ILE A 37 -12.19 -5.46 10.98
N ASP A 38 -12.95 -5.77 12.02
CA ASP A 38 -12.97 -7.09 12.65
C ASP A 38 -13.86 -8.01 11.82
N LEU A 39 -13.26 -8.96 11.13
CA LEU A 39 -13.95 -9.97 10.33
C LEU A 39 -14.37 -11.21 11.13
N GLY A 40 -14.03 -11.27 12.43
CA GLY A 40 -14.28 -12.44 13.29
C GLY A 40 -13.32 -13.60 13.00
N LEU A 41 -12.11 -13.30 12.53
CA LEU A 41 -11.09 -14.31 12.27
C LEU A 41 -10.56 -14.91 13.58
N PRO A 42 -10.22 -16.22 13.61
CA PRO A 42 -9.68 -16.88 14.79
C PRO A 42 -8.41 -16.23 15.37
N SER A 43 -7.52 -15.72 14.54
CA SER A 43 -6.31 -14.98 14.97
C SER A 43 -6.64 -13.66 15.67
N GLY A 44 -7.84 -13.10 15.45
CA GLY A 44 -8.19 -11.75 15.85
C GLY A 44 -7.57 -10.66 14.96
N THR A 45 -6.97 -11.00 13.83
CA THR A 45 -6.42 -10.02 12.87
C THR A 45 -7.51 -9.09 12.35
N LEU A 46 -7.28 -7.81 12.46
CA LEU A 46 -8.14 -6.76 11.91
C LEU A 46 -7.58 -6.31 10.57
N TRP A 47 -8.45 -6.18 9.56
CA TRP A 47 -8.09 -5.79 8.21
C TRP A 47 -8.46 -4.34 7.94
N ALA A 48 -7.61 -3.61 7.24
CA ALA A 48 -7.96 -2.27 6.77
C ALA A 48 -9.17 -2.32 5.82
N ASP A 49 -10.05 -1.32 5.89
CA ASP A 49 -11.22 -1.17 5.01
C ASP A 49 -10.81 -0.91 3.55
N ARG A 50 -9.61 -0.35 3.33
CA ARG A 50 -9.08 0.07 2.02
C ARG A 50 -7.60 -0.25 1.85
N ASN A 51 -7.11 -0.22 0.61
CA ASN A 51 -5.69 -0.39 0.30
C ASN A 51 -4.88 0.78 0.82
N MET A 52 -3.57 0.58 0.97
CA MET A 52 -2.68 1.62 1.43
C MET A 52 -2.70 2.83 0.48
N ARG A 53 -2.92 4.03 1.05
CA ARG A 53 -3.05 5.32 0.35
C ARG A 53 -4.17 5.39 -0.70
N GLU A 54 -5.19 4.56 -0.57
CA GLU A 54 -6.44 4.70 -1.32
C GLU A 54 -7.19 5.95 -0.83
N ASN A 55 -7.57 6.83 -1.76
CA ASN A 55 -8.35 8.03 -1.46
C ASN A 55 -9.83 7.77 -1.77
N GLU A 56 -10.71 8.09 -0.83
CA GLU A 56 -12.17 7.96 -1.00
C GLU A 56 -12.72 8.77 -2.20
N ALA A 57 -12.05 9.87 -2.55
CA ALA A 57 -12.46 10.76 -3.64
C ALA A 57 -11.93 10.31 -5.02
N SER A 58 -11.06 9.30 -5.08
CA SER A 58 -10.44 8.85 -6.33
C SER A 58 -10.94 7.46 -6.74
N THR A 59 -11.02 7.22 -8.04
CA THR A 59 -11.18 5.88 -8.62
C THR A 59 -9.89 5.06 -8.49
N ASN A 60 -8.89 5.57 -7.79
CA ASN A 60 -7.61 4.93 -7.59
C ASN A 60 -7.69 3.97 -6.40
N PHE A 61 -7.38 2.71 -6.64
CA PHE A 61 -7.42 1.63 -5.64
C PHE A 61 -6.18 1.60 -4.71
N GLY A 62 -5.59 2.73 -4.42
CA GLY A 62 -4.39 2.87 -3.60
C GLY A 62 -3.12 2.93 -4.45
N GLN A 63 -1.98 2.98 -3.78
CA GLN A 63 -0.67 3.03 -4.41
C GLN A 63 0.00 1.66 -4.42
N PHE A 64 0.96 1.50 -5.34
CA PHE A 64 1.76 0.29 -5.46
C PHE A 64 3.10 0.44 -4.76
N TYR A 65 3.63 -0.66 -4.25
CA TYR A 65 4.90 -0.72 -3.53
C TYR A 65 5.73 -1.89 -4.01
N SER A 66 7.01 -1.68 -4.24
CA SER A 66 7.99 -2.77 -4.33
C SER A 66 8.14 -3.42 -2.94
N TRP A 67 8.40 -4.73 -2.89
CA TRP A 67 8.49 -5.44 -1.61
C TRP A 67 9.63 -4.93 -0.74
N GLY A 68 9.32 -4.48 0.47
CA GLY A 68 10.27 -3.83 1.38
C GLY A 68 10.57 -2.36 1.06
N SER A 69 9.87 -1.74 0.11
CA SER A 69 9.88 -0.29 -0.09
C SER A 69 8.84 0.38 0.79
N VAL A 70 9.22 1.49 1.40
CA VAL A 70 8.32 2.34 2.21
C VAL A 70 7.85 3.58 1.44
N VAL A 71 8.37 3.77 0.24
CA VAL A 71 7.97 4.81 -0.72
C VAL A 71 7.11 4.15 -1.79
N ALA A 72 5.97 4.75 -2.07
CA ALA A 72 5.08 4.25 -3.11
C ALA A 72 5.71 4.43 -4.49
N ASP A 73 5.52 3.45 -5.35
CA ASP A 73 6.04 3.46 -6.71
C ASP A 73 5.44 4.61 -7.53
N ASP A 74 4.18 5.02 -7.24
CA ASP A 74 3.50 6.14 -7.91
C ASP A 74 4.05 7.52 -7.51
N GLU A 75 4.65 7.67 -6.32
CA GLU A 75 5.28 8.92 -5.90
C GLU A 75 6.61 9.18 -6.60
N ALA A 76 7.28 8.12 -7.01
CA ALA A 76 8.48 8.20 -7.82
C ALA A 76 8.18 8.53 -9.30
N LEU A 77 6.93 8.37 -9.77
CA LEU A 77 6.48 8.69 -11.14
C LEU A 77 6.39 10.20 -11.46
N ALA A 78 6.66 11.09 -10.50
CA ALA A 78 6.78 12.53 -10.77
C ALA A 78 7.98 12.90 -11.68
N TYR A 79 8.86 11.94 -11.98
CA TYR A 79 9.94 12.00 -12.95
C TYR A 79 9.63 11.03 -14.11
N GLU A 80 9.02 11.56 -15.16
CA GLU A 80 8.58 10.84 -16.35
C GLU A 80 9.62 9.87 -16.94
N GLU A 81 9.16 8.78 -17.58
CA GLU A 81 9.93 7.75 -18.34
C GLU A 81 11.13 7.08 -17.64
N TYR A 82 11.98 7.83 -16.93
CA TYR A 82 13.17 7.30 -16.27
C TYR A 82 12.81 6.37 -15.11
N ASN A 83 11.77 6.74 -14.35
CA ASN A 83 11.33 6.00 -13.17
C ASN A 83 10.49 4.77 -13.52
N GLN A 84 9.69 4.80 -14.58
CA GLN A 84 8.94 3.63 -15.04
C GLN A 84 9.86 2.43 -15.36
N ARG A 85 11.05 2.69 -15.92
CA ARG A 85 12.08 1.65 -16.14
C ARG A 85 12.76 1.18 -14.87
N MET A 86 12.84 2.03 -13.84
CA MET A 86 13.47 1.69 -12.56
C MET A 86 12.60 0.76 -11.72
N MET A 87 11.28 0.97 -11.74
CA MET A 87 10.30 0.22 -10.93
C MET A 87 9.90 -1.13 -11.52
N THR A 88 10.17 -1.34 -12.81
CA THR A 88 9.92 -2.61 -13.49
C THR A 88 11.17 -3.49 -13.57
N SER A 89 12.23 -3.14 -12.85
CA SER A 89 13.50 -3.84 -12.89
C SER A 89 14.25 -3.77 -11.56
N TRP A 90 15.25 -4.64 -11.38
CA TRP A 90 16.14 -4.64 -10.22
C TRP A 90 16.95 -3.35 -10.04
N ARG A 91 17.08 -2.53 -11.08
CA ARG A 91 17.95 -1.34 -11.06
C ARG A 91 17.53 -0.29 -10.02
N GLY A 92 16.24 -0.18 -9.71
CA GLY A 92 15.71 0.75 -8.71
C GLY A 92 15.35 0.09 -7.38
N TYR A 93 15.54 -1.23 -7.26
CA TYR A 93 15.10 -1.95 -6.08
C TYR A 93 16.03 -1.69 -4.88
N LYS A 94 15.43 -1.37 -3.71
CA LYS A 94 16.15 -0.98 -2.48
C LYS A 94 17.10 -2.06 -1.93
N HIS A 95 16.71 -3.33 -2.01
CA HIS A 95 17.39 -4.45 -1.35
C HIS A 95 18.12 -5.37 -2.33
N GLY A 96 18.61 -4.83 -3.45
CA GLY A 96 19.41 -5.58 -4.42
C GLY A 96 19.38 -4.96 -5.81
N SER A 97 20.41 -5.24 -6.59
CA SER A 97 20.55 -4.79 -7.99
C SER A 97 20.29 -5.90 -9.01
N GLY A 98 19.87 -7.08 -8.56
CA GLY A 98 19.59 -8.25 -9.39
C GLY A 98 19.11 -9.42 -8.57
N ALA A 99 18.53 -10.43 -9.25
CA ALA A 99 18.06 -11.66 -8.59
C ALA A 99 19.17 -12.42 -7.85
N LYS A 100 20.44 -12.26 -8.26
CA LYS A 100 21.63 -12.83 -7.63
C LYS A 100 22.53 -11.78 -6.98
N ALA A 101 21.98 -10.60 -6.67
CA ALA A 101 22.72 -9.49 -6.06
C ALA A 101 21.89 -8.84 -4.93
N LEU A 102 21.26 -9.68 -4.11
CA LEU A 102 20.44 -9.25 -2.97
C LEU A 102 21.33 -8.77 -1.83
N THR A 103 20.93 -7.68 -1.17
CA THR A 103 21.66 -7.07 -0.05
C THR A 103 20.97 -7.27 1.29
N LYS A 104 19.66 -7.62 1.30
CA LYS A 104 18.86 -7.91 2.50
C LYS A 104 17.74 -8.91 2.17
N TYR A 105 17.27 -9.65 3.17
CA TYR A 105 16.28 -10.72 3.03
C TYR A 105 16.72 -11.79 2.06
N CYS A 106 17.83 -12.43 2.39
CA CYS A 106 18.45 -13.45 1.58
C CYS A 106 18.74 -14.70 2.42
N THR A 107 18.09 -15.81 2.10
CA THR A 107 18.23 -17.10 2.79
C THR A 107 19.33 -17.96 2.23
N ASP A 108 19.75 -17.71 0.98
CA ASP A 108 20.75 -18.49 0.26
C ASP A 108 21.81 -17.57 -0.38
N SER A 109 23.09 -17.83 -0.08
CA SER A 109 24.23 -17.06 -0.56
C SER A 109 24.40 -17.03 -2.08
N THR A 110 23.77 -17.95 -2.82
CA THR A 110 23.77 -17.94 -4.29
C THR A 110 22.94 -16.78 -4.88
N PHE A 111 22.08 -16.17 -4.06
CA PHE A 111 21.26 -15.02 -4.44
C PHE A 111 21.80 -13.69 -3.92
N GLY A 112 22.82 -13.69 -3.07
CA GLY A 112 23.41 -12.45 -2.55
C GLY A 112 23.93 -12.55 -1.11
N LYS A 113 23.87 -11.43 -0.37
CA LYS A 113 24.31 -11.38 1.02
C LYS A 113 23.28 -12.07 1.93
N LYS A 114 23.62 -13.30 2.34
CA LYS A 114 22.78 -14.09 3.24
C LYS A 114 22.67 -13.42 4.61
N ASP A 115 21.43 -13.18 5.05
CA ASP A 115 21.07 -12.64 6.39
C ASP A 115 20.04 -13.52 7.13
N GLY A 116 19.48 -14.53 6.43
CA GLY A 116 18.51 -15.47 7.00
C GLY A 116 17.14 -14.88 7.34
N LYS A 117 16.89 -13.62 6.99
CA LYS A 117 15.60 -12.96 7.26
C LYS A 117 14.54 -13.45 6.27
N THR A 118 13.39 -13.85 6.80
CA THR A 118 12.27 -14.42 6.03
C THR A 118 11.03 -13.55 6.02
N GLN A 119 11.06 -12.43 6.74
CA GLN A 119 9.96 -11.48 6.86
C GLN A 119 10.50 -10.06 6.92
N LEU A 120 9.73 -9.08 6.44
CA LEU A 120 10.10 -7.67 6.50
C LEU A 120 10.32 -7.21 7.94
N ASP A 121 11.41 -6.49 8.14
CA ASP A 121 11.63 -5.72 9.37
C ASP A 121 10.65 -4.52 9.41
N PRO A 122 10.27 -4.02 10.59
CA PRO A 122 9.32 -2.90 10.70
C PRO A 122 9.73 -1.62 9.95
N GLU A 123 11.03 -1.38 9.77
CA GLU A 123 11.57 -0.24 9.02
C GLU A 123 11.46 -0.38 7.50
N ASP A 124 11.16 -1.58 7.00
CA ASP A 124 10.95 -1.88 5.57
C ASP A 124 9.49 -2.26 5.28
N ASP A 125 8.63 -2.23 6.29
CA ASP A 125 7.20 -2.42 6.18
C ASP A 125 6.51 -1.08 5.94
N ALA A 126 5.99 -0.86 4.74
CA ALA A 126 5.37 0.40 4.36
C ALA A 126 4.19 0.79 5.26
N ALA A 127 3.38 -0.19 5.72
CA ALA A 127 2.25 0.07 6.59
C ALA A 127 2.71 0.46 8.00
N ALA A 128 3.73 -0.22 8.53
CA ALA A 128 4.30 0.09 9.84
C ALA A 128 4.99 1.47 9.85
N VAL A 129 5.77 1.78 8.81
CA VAL A 129 6.44 3.08 8.68
C VAL A 129 5.43 4.20 8.52
N TYR A 130 4.41 4.02 7.66
CA TYR A 130 3.36 5.02 7.48
C TYR A 130 2.61 5.29 8.79
N ALA A 131 2.23 4.25 9.53
CA ALA A 131 1.58 4.38 10.83
C ALA A 131 2.42 5.18 11.83
N LYS A 132 3.73 4.93 11.88
CA LYS A 132 4.66 5.61 12.78
C LYS A 132 4.90 7.08 12.40
N THR A 133 5.01 7.39 11.11
CA THR A 133 5.40 8.73 10.65
C THR A 133 4.25 9.72 10.64
N HIS A 134 3.01 9.28 10.47
CA HIS A 134 1.87 10.17 10.34
C HIS A 134 1.15 10.46 11.67
N GLN A 135 1.62 9.92 12.81
CA GLN A 135 1.19 10.22 14.20
C GLN A 135 -0.30 10.60 14.36
N VAL A 136 -1.17 9.93 13.63
CA VAL A 136 -2.61 10.10 13.85
C VAL A 136 -2.93 9.30 15.11
N ALA A 137 -3.51 9.94 16.13
CA ALA A 137 -3.83 9.31 17.40
C ALA A 137 -4.69 8.02 17.29
N ILE A 138 -5.28 7.78 16.12
CA ILE A 138 -6.08 6.60 15.75
C ILE A 138 -5.20 5.49 15.14
N TRP A 139 -3.99 5.82 14.65
CA TRP A 139 -3.01 4.85 14.18
C TRP A 139 -2.13 4.42 15.35
N ASP A 140 -2.52 3.33 15.98
CA ASP A 140 -1.59 2.66 16.87
C ASP A 140 -0.50 1.98 16.01
N ALA A 141 0.73 1.91 16.56
CA ALA A 141 1.93 1.44 15.87
C ALA A 141 1.91 -0.06 15.49
N GLN A 142 0.74 -0.67 15.35
CA GLN A 142 0.56 -2.12 15.13
C GLN A 142 0.15 -2.48 13.69
N TRP A 143 -0.05 -1.50 12.83
CA TRP A 143 -0.33 -1.75 11.42
C TRP A 143 0.92 -2.30 10.72
N HIS A 144 0.73 -3.33 9.91
CA HIS A 144 1.79 -3.96 9.13
C HIS A 144 1.23 -4.54 7.83
N ILE A 145 2.13 -4.90 6.90
CA ILE A 145 1.79 -5.69 5.72
C ILE A 145 1.47 -7.10 6.18
N PRO A 146 0.31 -7.69 5.79
CA PRO A 146 -0.08 -9.01 6.25
C PRO A 146 1.01 -10.05 5.93
N THR A 147 1.21 -10.98 6.84
CA THR A 147 2.01 -12.18 6.60
C THR A 147 1.30 -13.14 5.65
N GLU A 148 2.03 -14.11 5.10
CA GLU A 148 1.42 -15.22 4.36
C GLU A 148 0.33 -15.92 5.19
N LYS A 149 0.57 -16.16 6.48
CA LYS A 149 -0.39 -16.83 7.39
C LYS A 149 -1.68 -16.04 7.57
N GLU A 150 -1.60 -14.71 7.70
CA GLU A 150 -2.78 -13.85 7.84
C GLU A 150 -3.61 -13.83 6.55
N PHE A 151 -2.97 -13.81 5.37
CA PHE A 151 -3.70 -13.96 4.11
C PHE A 151 -4.27 -15.38 3.93
N ALA A 152 -3.53 -16.41 4.32
CA ALA A 152 -4.02 -17.80 4.29
C ALA A 152 -5.30 -17.95 5.12
N GLU A 153 -5.31 -17.39 6.34
CA GLU A 153 -6.50 -17.38 7.19
C GLU A 153 -7.67 -16.62 6.54
N LEU A 154 -7.41 -15.46 5.93
CA LEU A 154 -8.44 -14.70 5.21
C LEU A 154 -9.04 -15.50 4.06
N ILE A 155 -8.20 -16.21 3.28
CA ILE A 155 -8.65 -17.05 2.17
C ILE A 155 -9.47 -18.24 2.67
N GLU A 156 -9.02 -18.89 3.74
CA GLU A 156 -9.63 -20.10 4.27
C GLU A 156 -10.94 -19.85 5.06
N LYS A 157 -10.97 -18.79 5.88
CA LYS A 157 -12.05 -18.54 6.85
C LYS A 157 -13.15 -17.62 6.35
N CYS A 158 -12.92 -16.87 5.27
CA CYS A 158 -13.87 -15.90 4.75
C CYS A 158 -14.56 -16.39 3.48
N LYS A 159 -15.77 -15.88 3.24
CA LYS A 159 -16.48 -16.06 1.98
C LYS A 159 -16.05 -15.00 0.99
N TRP A 160 -15.49 -15.40 -0.15
CA TRP A 160 -15.10 -14.53 -1.25
C TRP A 160 -16.20 -14.50 -2.31
N THR A 161 -16.74 -13.32 -2.57
CA THR A 161 -17.81 -13.12 -3.56
C THR A 161 -17.32 -12.12 -4.60
N TRP A 162 -17.18 -12.60 -5.86
CA TRP A 162 -16.75 -11.74 -6.97
C TRP A 162 -17.75 -10.61 -7.21
N LYS A 163 -17.22 -9.44 -7.45
CA LYS A 163 -17.90 -8.24 -7.89
C LYS A 163 -17.24 -7.77 -9.19
N LYS A 164 -17.78 -6.78 -9.84
CA LYS A 164 -17.35 -6.32 -11.16
C LYS A 164 -15.81 -6.09 -11.30
N ASN A 165 -15.13 -5.69 -10.21
CA ASN A 165 -13.72 -5.27 -10.22
C ASN A 165 -12.99 -5.65 -8.92
N GLY A 166 -13.31 -6.80 -8.35
CA GLY A 166 -12.67 -7.30 -7.14
C GLY A 166 -13.54 -8.26 -6.35
N TYR A 167 -13.09 -8.62 -5.15
CA TYR A 167 -13.81 -9.48 -4.24
C TYR A 167 -14.34 -8.74 -3.01
N GLN A 168 -15.61 -8.95 -2.72
CA GLN A 168 -16.15 -8.75 -1.38
C GLN A 168 -15.77 -9.96 -0.54
N VAL A 169 -14.97 -9.74 0.48
CA VAL A 169 -14.49 -10.77 1.42
C VAL A 169 -15.27 -10.62 2.71
N THR A 170 -16.14 -11.59 3.01
CA THR A 170 -17.03 -11.56 4.18
C THR A 170 -16.53 -12.55 5.22
N GLY A 171 -16.25 -12.05 6.40
CA GLY A 171 -15.78 -12.84 7.53
C GLY A 171 -16.88 -13.64 8.24
N PRO A 172 -16.51 -14.53 9.18
CA PRO A 172 -17.44 -15.35 9.94
C PRO A 172 -18.50 -14.54 10.70
N ASN A 173 -18.19 -13.32 11.12
CA ASN A 173 -19.12 -12.44 11.83
C ASN A 173 -20.05 -11.61 10.92
N GLY A 174 -20.00 -11.83 9.59
CA GLY A 174 -20.84 -11.15 8.60
C GLY A 174 -20.32 -9.78 8.14
N LYS A 175 -19.28 -9.23 8.77
CA LYS A 175 -18.62 -8.01 8.29
C LYS A 175 -17.76 -8.31 7.07
N SER A 176 -17.53 -7.31 6.24
CA SER A 176 -16.78 -7.50 5.00
C SER A 176 -15.83 -6.35 4.69
N ILE A 177 -14.80 -6.68 3.91
CA ILE A 177 -13.92 -5.74 3.22
C ILE A 177 -14.03 -5.98 1.72
N PHE A 178 -13.60 -5.00 0.92
CA PHE A 178 -13.51 -5.13 -0.53
C PHE A 178 -12.04 -5.09 -0.97
N LEU A 179 -11.61 -6.10 -1.73
CA LEU A 179 -10.28 -6.18 -2.33
C LEU A 179 -10.40 -5.92 -3.84
N PRO A 180 -10.04 -4.72 -4.34
CA PRO A 180 -10.13 -4.41 -5.77
C PRO A 180 -9.05 -5.11 -6.60
N THR A 181 -9.37 -5.35 -7.88
CA THR A 181 -8.38 -5.71 -8.90
C THR A 181 -7.74 -4.44 -9.44
N ALA A 182 -6.60 -4.07 -8.89
CA ALA A 182 -5.89 -2.83 -9.25
C ALA A 182 -4.77 -3.05 -10.28
N GLY A 183 -4.46 -4.30 -10.65
CA GLY A 183 -3.27 -4.62 -11.43
C GLY A 183 -1.99 -4.50 -10.61
N PHE A 184 -0.93 -4.05 -11.25
CA PHE A 184 0.38 -3.75 -10.64
C PHE A 184 0.99 -2.50 -11.29
N ALA A 185 2.00 -1.91 -10.68
CA ALA A 185 2.65 -0.70 -11.20
C ALA A 185 3.12 -0.87 -12.67
N GLY A 186 2.72 0.07 -13.51
CA GLY A 186 3.04 0.04 -14.95
C GLY A 186 2.19 -0.93 -15.79
N SER A 187 1.11 -1.50 -15.23
CA SER A 187 0.16 -2.34 -15.97
C SER A 187 -1.11 -1.58 -16.32
N ASP A 188 -1.52 -1.66 -17.58
CA ASP A 188 -2.84 -1.19 -18.04
C ASP A 188 -3.95 -2.21 -17.74
N VAL A 189 -3.58 -3.46 -17.42
CA VAL A 189 -4.50 -4.55 -17.10
C VAL A 189 -4.93 -4.48 -15.64
N LYS A 190 -6.22 -4.24 -15.39
CA LYS A 190 -6.82 -4.07 -14.06
C LYS A 190 -7.92 -5.09 -13.78
N ASP A 191 -7.83 -6.27 -14.36
CA ASP A 191 -8.74 -7.41 -14.11
C ASP A 191 -8.20 -8.42 -13.09
N VAL A 192 -6.95 -8.20 -12.63
CA VAL A 192 -6.27 -9.02 -11.62
C VAL A 192 -5.80 -8.16 -10.46
N GLY A 193 -6.02 -8.61 -9.23
CA GLY A 193 -5.48 -8.02 -8.01
C GLY A 193 -4.19 -8.73 -7.60
N TYR A 194 -3.16 -7.97 -7.22
CA TYR A 194 -1.91 -8.45 -6.66
C TYR A 194 -1.67 -7.77 -5.33
N TYR A 195 -1.48 -8.55 -4.27
CA TYR A 195 -1.32 -8.05 -2.92
C TYR A 195 -0.11 -8.67 -2.25
N TRP A 196 0.82 -7.82 -1.82
CA TRP A 196 1.99 -8.28 -1.07
C TRP A 196 1.63 -8.87 0.28
N THR A 197 2.38 -9.91 0.65
CA THR A 197 2.61 -10.27 2.05
C THR A 197 3.98 -9.75 2.51
N SER A 198 4.21 -9.70 3.82
CA SER A 198 5.53 -9.39 4.39
C SER A 198 6.49 -10.58 4.38
N THR A 199 6.08 -11.74 3.85
CA THR A 199 6.81 -13.01 3.92
C THR A 199 7.62 -13.23 2.65
N LEU A 200 8.92 -13.56 2.83
CA LEU A 200 9.85 -13.91 1.76
C LEU A 200 9.55 -15.32 1.22
N CYS A 201 9.71 -15.53 -0.08
CA CYS A 201 9.81 -16.86 -0.65
C CYS A 201 11.21 -17.44 -0.35
N THR A 202 11.29 -18.34 0.63
CA THR A 202 12.58 -18.82 1.19
C THR A 202 13.41 -19.63 0.21
N ASP A 203 12.77 -20.38 -0.70
CA ASP A 203 13.45 -21.21 -1.70
C ASP A 203 14.05 -20.36 -2.84
N PHE A 204 13.43 -19.22 -3.10
CA PHE A 204 13.87 -18.28 -4.13
C PHE A 204 13.80 -16.85 -3.57
N PRO A 205 14.81 -16.38 -2.82
CA PRO A 205 14.74 -15.09 -2.11
C PRO A 205 14.69 -13.86 -3.01
N CYS A 206 14.77 -14.01 -4.33
CA CYS A 206 14.45 -12.94 -5.28
C CYS A 206 12.94 -12.72 -5.46
N TYR A 207 12.08 -13.56 -4.86
CA TYR A 207 10.64 -13.43 -4.81
C TYR A 207 10.14 -13.23 -3.38
N ALA A 208 8.94 -12.72 -3.24
CA ALA A 208 8.16 -12.71 -2.00
C ALA A 208 6.75 -13.24 -2.27
N TYR A 209 6.11 -13.78 -1.24
CA TYR A 209 4.74 -14.24 -1.37
C TYR A 209 3.77 -13.08 -1.56
N ALA A 210 2.85 -13.27 -2.48
CA ALA A 210 1.73 -12.38 -2.75
C ALA A 210 0.46 -13.20 -2.99
N VAL A 211 -0.69 -12.60 -2.78
CA VAL A 211 -1.98 -13.14 -3.21
C VAL A 211 -2.33 -12.52 -4.56
N MET A 212 -2.77 -13.37 -5.48
CA MET A 212 -3.26 -12.97 -6.80
C MET A 212 -4.68 -13.48 -6.98
N PHE A 213 -5.57 -12.64 -7.49
CA PHE A 213 -6.95 -13.04 -7.78
C PHE A 213 -7.53 -12.28 -8.97
N GLY A 214 -8.50 -12.90 -9.62
CA GLY A 214 -9.32 -12.36 -10.71
C GLY A 214 -10.66 -13.04 -10.74
N ASP A 215 -11.46 -12.82 -11.79
CA ASP A 215 -12.75 -13.47 -11.90
C ASP A 215 -12.60 -14.99 -11.91
N GLY A 216 -13.21 -15.64 -10.94
CA GLY A 216 -13.22 -17.10 -10.80
C GLY A 216 -11.96 -17.73 -10.20
N PHE A 217 -10.95 -16.97 -9.78
CA PHE A 217 -9.76 -17.55 -9.14
C PHE A 217 -9.20 -16.70 -8.00
N ILE A 218 -8.60 -17.38 -7.02
CA ILE A 218 -7.79 -16.82 -5.95
C ILE A 218 -6.62 -17.77 -5.73
N GLY A 219 -5.40 -17.26 -5.66
CA GLY A 219 -4.21 -18.10 -5.47
C GLY A 219 -2.99 -17.36 -4.96
N TRP A 220 -1.98 -18.14 -4.64
CA TRP A 220 -0.67 -17.64 -4.29
C TRP A 220 0.15 -17.30 -5.52
N ASN A 221 0.94 -16.25 -5.42
CA ASN A 221 1.89 -15.82 -6.42
C ASN A 221 3.26 -15.56 -5.77
N ASN A 222 4.33 -15.95 -6.46
CA ASN A 222 5.69 -15.59 -6.11
C ASN A 222 6.05 -14.35 -6.93
N GLY A 223 5.78 -13.16 -6.35
CA GLY A 223 6.07 -11.89 -7.00
C GLY A 223 7.55 -11.54 -6.95
N THR A 224 8.14 -11.15 -8.09
CA THR A 224 9.49 -10.58 -8.10
C THR A 224 9.52 -9.30 -7.27
N ARG A 225 10.44 -9.21 -6.31
CA ARG A 225 10.44 -8.20 -5.25
C ARG A 225 10.45 -6.74 -5.72
N TYR A 226 10.96 -6.45 -6.91
CA TYR A 226 10.95 -5.09 -7.49
C TYR A 226 9.58 -4.68 -8.06
N LYS A 227 8.65 -5.62 -8.27
CA LYS A 227 7.32 -5.27 -8.79
C LYS A 227 6.51 -4.49 -7.77
N GLY A 228 5.79 -3.50 -8.25
CA GLY A 228 4.86 -2.73 -7.43
C GLY A 228 3.50 -3.42 -7.33
N TYR A 229 3.13 -3.91 -6.14
CA TYR A 229 1.83 -4.50 -5.85
C TYR A 229 1.08 -3.70 -4.78
N SER A 230 -0.22 -3.92 -4.68
CA SER A 230 -1.05 -3.33 -3.63
C SER A 230 -0.68 -3.85 -2.24
N ILE A 231 -0.92 -3.03 -1.22
CA ILE A 231 -0.83 -3.40 0.18
C ILE A 231 -2.21 -3.21 0.83
N ARG A 232 -2.71 -4.26 1.49
CA ARG A 232 -3.87 -4.19 2.37
C ARG A 232 -3.37 -4.33 3.81
N PRO A 233 -3.24 -3.24 4.58
CA PRO A 233 -2.72 -3.31 5.94
C PRO A 233 -3.59 -4.14 6.89
N VAL A 234 -2.93 -4.73 7.88
CA VAL A 234 -3.57 -5.45 8.99
C VAL A 234 -2.99 -5.00 10.32
N LYS A 235 -3.69 -5.32 11.41
CA LYS A 235 -3.19 -5.19 12.77
C LYS A 235 -3.80 -6.24 13.70
N SER A 236 -3.09 -6.55 14.78
CA SER A 236 -3.62 -7.42 15.83
C SER A 236 -4.76 -6.74 16.61
N LYS A 237 -5.75 -7.49 17.01
CA LYS A 237 -6.76 -7.06 18.00
C LYS A 237 -6.06 -6.97 19.36
N LYS A 238 -6.24 -5.84 20.04
CA LYS A 238 -5.78 -5.67 21.43
C LYS A 238 -6.66 -6.45 22.40
#